data_bf0da7c673c627efd8b5901cfc843796
#
_entry.id   bf0da7c673c627efd8b5901cfc843796
#
_cell.length_a   1.000
_cell.length_b   1.000
_cell.length_c   1.000
_cell.angle_alpha   90.00
_cell.angle_beta   90.00
_cell.angle_gamma   90.00
#
_symmetry.space_group_name_H-M   'P 1'
#
loop_
_entity.id
_entity.type
_entity.pdbx_description
1 polymer ?
#
loop_
_entity_poly.entity_id
_entity_poly.type
_entity_poly.pdbx_seq_one_letter_code
_entity_poly.pdbx_strand_id
1 'polypeptide(L)'
;MRRIQIIVNNGAGTGQAHKVWNETQCLLRGYKIKYEAHTTRYEGNAAKLSEQISRVKGEEPVYLLVVGGDGTINEVLNGITDFDKVRLGVIPTGSGNDFGRNLKLPKTPKESLREICACIRKDQRGEALYRIDLGQVRWEGCEKPRIFGISSGLGLDALVCKKALHSRLKQVLNRFHLGKLTYLALTVQSLFTMETANAKVVTEHGGYILPKMIFAAAMNLPAEGGGVPMAPEASPQDGLLSMSSASGIAKWRTFFLLPLLVAAKQEGINGFQIRDEKGFRVVLDRPMVLHADGEYCGDVTRVEFRCLEKKLWLLHE
;
A
#
# COMPACT_ATOMS: atom_id res chain seq x y z
N MET A 1 11.97 10.61 -27.42
CA MET A 1 11.41 10.28 -26.09
C MET A 1 9.95 9.92 -26.29
N ARG A 2 9.50 8.73 -25.89
CA ARG A 2 8.09 8.32 -25.93
C ARG A 2 7.24 9.23 -25.05
N ARG A 3 5.93 9.30 -25.33
CA ARG A 3 4.97 9.97 -24.45
C ARG A 3 4.90 9.26 -23.11
N ILE A 4 5.08 10.00 -22.04
CA ILE A 4 4.82 9.50 -20.69
C ILE A 4 3.32 9.45 -20.51
N GLN A 5 2.79 8.32 -20.02
CA GLN A 5 1.39 8.17 -19.63
C GLN A 5 1.24 8.60 -18.17
N ILE A 6 0.26 9.44 -17.87
CA ILE A 6 0.06 9.98 -16.52
C ILE A 6 -1.38 9.73 -16.08
N ILE A 7 -1.56 8.99 -15.01
CA ILE A 7 -2.86 8.84 -14.34
C ILE A 7 -2.93 9.86 -13.20
N VAL A 8 -3.96 10.70 -13.22
CA VAL A 8 -4.14 11.79 -12.26
C VAL A 8 -5.42 11.62 -11.48
N ASN A 9 -5.33 11.56 -10.16
CA ASN A 9 -6.49 11.61 -9.27
C ASN A 9 -6.63 12.99 -8.63
N ASN A 10 -7.38 13.86 -9.25
CA ASN A 10 -7.62 15.22 -8.75
C ASN A 10 -8.45 15.27 -7.45
N GLY A 11 -9.16 14.21 -7.11
CA GLY A 11 -9.96 14.10 -5.88
C GLY A 11 -9.15 13.67 -4.66
N ALA A 12 -7.89 13.25 -4.82
CA ALA A 12 -7.05 12.85 -3.71
C ALA A 12 -6.64 14.05 -2.83
N GLY A 13 -6.57 13.82 -1.51
CA GLY A 13 -5.93 14.77 -0.58
C GLY A 13 -6.61 16.12 -0.43
N THR A 14 -7.96 16.19 -0.37
CA THR A 14 -8.72 17.43 -0.01
C THR A 14 -8.34 18.68 -0.85
N GLY A 15 -8.18 18.51 -2.19
CA GLY A 15 -7.88 19.62 -3.11
C GLY A 15 -6.38 19.89 -3.36
N GLN A 16 -5.49 19.29 -2.59
CA GLN A 16 -4.04 19.43 -2.78
C GLN A 16 -3.57 18.77 -4.08
N ALA A 17 -4.21 17.67 -4.49
CA ALA A 17 -3.89 16.96 -5.73
C ALA A 17 -4.05 17.86 -6.97
N HIS A 18 -5.07 18.71 -7.03
CA HIS A 18 -5.23 19.65 -8.13
C HIS A 18 -4.09 20.67 -8.22
N LYS A 19 -3.63 21.19 -7.07
CA LYS A 19 -2.48 22.11 -7.02
C LYS A 19 -1.19 21.44 -7.49
N VAL A 20 -0.93 20.22 -6.98
CA VAL A 20 0.24 19.40 -7.37
C VAL A 20 0.20 19.09 -8.86
N TRP A 21 -0.99 18.74 -9.40
CA TRP A 21 -1.14 18.46 -10.83
C TRP A 21 -0.86 19.70 -11.69
N ASN A 22 -1.38 20.87 -11.32
CA ASN A 22 -1.11 22.12 -12.05
C ASN A 22 0.39 22.46 -12.06
N GLU A 23 1.07 22.33 -10.92
CA GLU A 23 2.52 22.49 -10.83
C GLU A 23 3.25 21.48 -11.71
N THR A 24 2.85 20.20 -11.65
CA THR A 24 3.42 19.13 -12.48
C THR A 24 3.28 19.45 -13.97
N GLN A 25 2.13 19.93 -14.41
CA GLN A 25 1.91 20.33 -15.81
C GLN A 25 2.82 21.47 -16.25
N CYS A 26 2.98 22.49 -15.40
CA CYS A 26 3.89 23.61 -15.69
C CYS A 26 5.34 23.12 -15.85
N LEU A 27 5.78 22.22 -14.98
CA LEU A 27 7.12 21.63 -15.05
C LEU A 27 7.30 20.76 -16.30
N LEU A 28 6.33 19.91 -16.65
CA LEU A 28 6.36 19.08 -17.86
C LEU A 28 6.47 19.92 -19.13
N ARG A 29 5.73 21.03 -19.21
CA ARG A 29 5.80 21.99 -20.33
C ARG A 29 7.17 22.68 -20.36
N GLY A 30 7.66 23.15 -19.21
CA GLY A 30 8.97 23.80 -19.10
C GLY A 30 10.12 22.88 -19.53
N TYR A 31 10.03 21.60 -19.20
CA TYR A 31 11.01 20.59 -19.60
C TYR A 31 10.79 20.03 -21.03
N LYS A 32 9.76 20.50 -21.74
CA LYS A 32 9.37 20.03 -23.09
C LYS A 32 9.14 18.52 -23.16
N ILE A 33 8.61 17.92 -22.08
CA ILE A 33 8.30 16.49 -21.98
C ILE A 33 6.97 16.22 -22.67
N LYS A 34 6.95 15.27 -23.60
CA LYS A 34 5.71 14.80 -24.24
C LYS A 34 4.98 13.83 -23.30
N TYR A 35 3.75 14.11 -22.96
CA TYR A 35 2.92 13.28 -22.10
C TYR A 35 1.48 13.18 -22.57
N GLU A 36 0.76 12.20 -22.08
CA GLU A 36 -0.69 12.05 -22.19
C GLU A 36 -1.25 11.84 -20.78
N ALA A 37 -2.23 12.65 -20.39
CA ALA A 37 -2.79 12.63 -19.04
C ALA A 37 -4.23 12.12 -19.04
N HIS A 38 -4.51 11.21 -18.10
CA HIS A 38 -5.79 10.56 -17.89
C HIS A 38 -6.27 10.87 -16.47
N THR A 39 -7.32 11.67 -16.36
CA THR A 39 -7.90 12.02 -15.05
C THR A 39 -8.91 10.97 -14.62
N THR A 40 -8.77 10.46 -13.39
CA THR A 40 -9.75 9.54 -12.82
C THR A 40 -11.07 10.23 -12.53
N ARG A 41 -12.18 9.53 -12.71
CA ARG A 41 -13.55 10.06 -12.58
C ARG A 41 -14.35 9.41 -11.46
N TYR A 42 -13.97 8.19 -11.04
CA TYR A 42 -14.66 7.39 -10.04
C TYR A 42 -13.68 6.36 -9.45
N GLU A 43 -14.04 5.75 -8.36
CA GLU A 43 -13.31 4.65 -7.72
C GLU A 43 -13.16 3.45 -8.67
N GLY A 44 -11.96 2.85 -8.75
CA GLY A 44 -11.62 1.80 -9.70
C GLY A 44 -11.27 2.29 -11.11
N ASN A 45 -11.36 3.61 -11.39
CA ASN A 45 -11.05 4.13 -12.73
C ASN A 45 -9.54 4.10 -13.03
N ALA A 46 -8.69 4.30 -12.02
CA ALA A 46 -7.24 4.23 -12.21
C ALA A 46 -6.79 2.82 -12.63
N ALA A 47 -7.44 1.77 -12.11
CA ALA A 47 -7.18 0.39 -12.52
C ALA A 47 -7.54 0.16 -13.99
N LYS A 48 -8.70 0.63 -14.45
CA LYS A 48 -9.10 0.51 -15.86
C LYS A 48 -8.16 1.27 -16.80
N LEU A 49 -7.75 2.48 -16.41
CA LEU A 49 -6.79 3.29 -17.18
C LEU A 49 -5.42 2.59 -17.25
N SER A 50 -4.95 2.07 -16.11
CA SER A 50 -3.69 1.32 -16.03
C SER A 50 -3.73 0.05 -16.90
N GLU A 51 -4.85 -0.68 -16.90
CA GLU A 51 -5.08 -1.85 -17.75
C GLU A 51 -5.00 -1.47 -19.24
N GLN A 52 -5.65 -0.41 -19.66
CA GLN A 52 -5.61 0.06 -21.05
C GLN A 52 -4.21 0.50 -21.47
N ILE A 53 -3.51 1.23 -20.60
CA ILE A 53 -2.16 1.73 -20.84
C ILE A 53 -1.15 0.59 -20.91
N SER A 54 -1.25 -0.41 -20.04
CA SER A 54 -0.30 -1.54 -19.98
C SER A 54 -0.53 -2.63 -21.04
N ARG A 55 -1.70 -2.65 -21.68
CA ARG A 55 -2.03 -3.61 -22.77
C ARG A 55 -1.43 -3.24 -24.13
N VAL A 56 -0.67 -2.16 -24.24
CA VAL A 56 -0.10 -1.71 -25.52
C VAL A 56 0.81 -2.80 -26.10
N LYS A 57 0.58 -3.14 -27.38
CA LYS A 57 1.40 -4.11 -28.12
C LYS A 57 2.79 -3.52 -28.42
N GLY A 58 3.83 -4.33 -28.33
CA GLY A 58 5.22 -3.97 -28.57
C GLY A 58 6.13 -4.38 -27.42
N GLU A 59 7.44 -4.41 -27.64
CA GLU A 59 8.44 -4.83 -26.64
C GLU A 59 8.96 -3.68 -25.79
N GLU A 60 8.66 -2.44 -26.16
CA GLU A 60 9.23 -1.29 -25.50
C GLU A 60 8.53 -0.93 -24.19
N PRO A 61 9.27 -0.37 -23.20
CA PRO A 61 8.72 -0.03 -21.91
C PRO A 61 7.66 1.09 -21.99
N VAL A 62 6.68 1.00 -21.10
CA VAL A 62 5.65 2.01 -20.87
C VAL A 62 6.01 2.79 -19.61
N TYR A 63 6.28 4.08 -19.76
CA TYR A 63 6.51 4.98 -18.63
C TYR A 63 5.15 5.47 -18.11
N LEU A 64 4.74 4.95 -16.97
CA LEU A 64 3.47 5.27 -16.33
C LEU A 64 3.72 6.07 -15.05
N LEU A 65 3.22 7.32 -15.01
CA LEU A 65 3.27 8.15 -13.82
C LEU A 65 1.91 8.17 -13.12
N VAL A 66 1.94 8.14 -11.80
CA VAL A 66 0.75 8.31 -10.96
C VAL A 66 0.88 9.59 -10.16
N VAL A 67 -0.07 10.50 -10.34
CA VAL A 67 -0.28 11.68 -9.48
C VAL A 67 -1.46 11.37 -8.58
N GLY A 68 -1.19 10.87 -7.38
CA GLY A 68 -2.23 10.34 -6.50
C GLY A 68 -1.72 9.94 -5.12
N GLY A 69 -2.61 9.43 -4.27
CA GLY A 69 -2.31 8.81 -2.98
C GLY A 69 -2.24 7.28 -3.07
N ASP A 70 -2.06 6.64 -1.91
CA ASP A 70 -1.86 5.18 -1.79
C ASP A 70 -3.00 4.37 -2.45
N GLY A 71 -4.27 4.78 -2.28
CA GLY A 71 -5.41 4.11 -2.95
C GLY A 71 -5.34 4.19 -4.49
N THR A 72 -4.90 5.34 -5.04
CA THR A 72 -4.71 5.46 -6.50
C THR A 72 -3.57 4.58 -6.99
N ILE A 73 -2.47 4.49 -6.22
CA ILE A 73 -1.34 3.60 -6.51
C ILE A 73 -1.82 2.15 -6.47
N ASN A 74 -2.59 1.76 -5.45
CA ASN A 74 -3.15 0.41 -5.35
C ASN A 74 -4.05 0.07 -6.55
N GLU A 75 -4.95 0.97 -6.96
CA GLU A 75 -5.76 0.78 -8.17
C GLU A 75 -4.88 0.58 -9.41
N VAL A 76 -3.84 1.42 -9.59
CA VAL A 76 -2.91 1.30 -10.73
C VAL A 76 -2.19 -0.03 -10.73
N LEU A 77 -1.65 -0.47 -9.58
CA LEU A 77 -0.99 -1.77 -9.45
C LEU A 77 -1.90 -2.93 -9.83
N ASN A 78 -3.18 -2.86 -9.43
CA ASN A 78 -4.18 -3.88 -9.74
C ASN A 78 -4.72 -3.83 -11.18
N GLY A 79 -4.42 -2.77 -11.93
CA GLY A 79 -4.74 -2.65 -13.34
C GLY A 79 -3.61 -3.05 -14.29
N ILE A 80 -2.35 -3.07 -13.83
CA ILE A 80 -1.20 -3.45 -14.68
C ILE A 80 -1.34 -4.91 -15.14
N THR A 81 -1.36 -5.11 -16.44
CA THR A 81 -1.45 -6.45 -17.04
C THR A 81 -0.09 -7.08 -17.31
N ASP A 82 0.94 -6.26 -17.53
CA ASP A 82 2.31 -6.69 -17.81
C ASP A 82 3.30 -5.79 -17.04
N PHE A 83 3.74 -6.29 -15.88
CA PHE A 83 4.69 -5.58 -15.01
C PHE A 83 6.09 -5.46 -15.60
N ASP A 84 6.47 -6.37 -16.50
CA ASP A 84 7.81 -6.33 -17.10
C ASP A 84 7.96 -5.15 -18.07
N LYS A 85 6.85 -4.67 -18.63
CA LYS A 85 6.82 -3.50 -19.52
C LYS A 85 6.66 -2.18 -18.79
N VAL A 86 5.99 -2.15 -17.64
CA VAL A 86 5.68 -0.88 -16.96
C VAL A 86 6.87 -0.40 -16.12
N ARG A 87 7.20 0.89 -16.28
CA ARG A 87 8.12 1.65 -15.43
C ARG A 87 7.30 2.67 -14.68
N LEU A 88 7.05 2.41 -13.40
CA LEU A 88 6.16 3.23 -12.59
C LEU A 88 6.91 4.41 -11.97
N GLY A 89 6.40 5.62 -12.15
CA GLY A 89 6.81 6.82 -11.41
C GLY A 89 5.66 7.31 -10.52
N VAL A 90 5.96 7.83 -9.35
CA VAL A 90 4.94 8.30 -8.41
C VAL A 90 5.21 9.76 -8.01
N ILE A 91 4.17 10.58 -8.07
CA ILE A 91 4.12 11.93 -7.49
C ILE A 91 3.05 11.91 -6.40
N PRO A 92 3.46 11.77 -5.12
CA PRO A 92 2.53 11.54 -4.04
C PRO A 92 1.70 12.78 -3.71
N THR A 93 0.36 12.63 -3.62
CA THR A 93 -0.58 13.72 -3.30
C THR A 93 -1.57 13.37 -2.19
N GLY A 94 -1.50 12.17 -1.65
CA GLY A 94 -2.37 11.70 -0.57
C GLY A 94 -2.00 12.28 0.80
N SER A 95 -2.86 12.06 1.78
CA SER A 95 -2.62 12.45 3.17
C SER A 95 -1.67 11.50 3.92
N GLY A 96 -1.68 10.20 3.57
CA GLY A 96 -0.79 9.16 4.14
C GLY A 96 0.53 9.11 3.41
N ASN A 97 0.45 8.84 2.11
CA ASN A 97 1.59 8.61 1.23
C ASN A 97 2.57 7.57 1.80
N ASP A 98 2.03 6.50 2.36
CA ASP A 98 2.84 5.46 3.00
C ASP A 98 3.76 4.76 2.00
N PHE A 99 3.28 4.50 0.77
CA PHE A 99 4.12 3.97 -0.31
C PHE A 99 5.33 4.87 -0.58
N GLY A 100 5.09 6.17 -0.80
CA GLY A 100 6.15 7.13 -1.09
C GLY A 100 7.08 7.37 0.11
N ARG A 101 6.54 7.36 1.33
CA ARG A 101 7.31 7.57 2.56
C ARG A 101 8.28 6.41 2.83
N ASN A 102 7.80 5.17 2.77
CA ASN A 102 8.62 3.99 3.01
C ASN A 102 9.74 3.85 1.97
N LEU A 103 9.44 4.13 0.70
CA LEU A 103 10.40 4.11 -0.39
C LEU A 103 11.24 5.39 -0.50
N LYS A 104 11.07 6.35 0.42
CA LYS A 104 11.80 7.63 0.45
C LYS A 104 11.68 8.45 -0.84
N LEU A 105 10.55 8.32 -1.55
CA LEU A 105 10.31 9.08 -2.78
C LEU A 105 10.33 10.59 -2.51
N PRO A 106 10.73 11.41 -3.49
CA PRO A 106 10.72 12.86 -3.37
C PRO A 106 9.33 13.41 -3.02
N LYS A 107 9.29 14.44 -2.17
CA LYS A 107 8.04 15.01 -1.65
C LYS A 107 7.45 16.11 -2.51
N THR A 108 8.27 16.72 -3.38
CA THR A 108 7.84 17.82 -4.26
C THR A 108 7.68 17.36 -5.70
N PRO A 109 6.71 17.90 -6.45
CA PRO A 109 6.54 17.56 -7.87
C PRO A 109 7.82 17.79 -8.69
N LYS A 110 8.56 18.85 -8.37
CA LYS A 110 9.80 19.20 -9.07
C LYS A 110 10.89 18.15 -8.88
N GLU A 111 11.12 17.72 -7.65
CA GLU A 111 12.10 16.68 -7.33
C GLU A 111 11.69 15.34 -7.92
N SER A 112 10.41 14.95 -7.74
CA SER A 112 9.87 13.71 -8.33
C SER A 112 10.07 13.66 -9.84
N LEU A 113 9.69 14.72 -10.57
CA LEU A 113 9.87 14.76 -12.02
C LEU A 113 11.35 14.74 -12.45
N ARG A 114 12.22 15.42 -11.69
CA ARG A 114 13.66 15.42 -11.99
C ARG A 114 14.23 14.01 -11.90
N GLU A 115 13.91 13.30 -10.83
CA GLU A 115 14.36 11.93 -10.59
C GLU A 115 13.78 10.96 -11.62
N ILE A 116 12.44 11.00 -11.82
CA ILE A 116 11.75 10.19 -12.84
C ILE A 116 12.39 10.38 -14.22
N CYS A 117 12.67 11.62 -14.62
CA CYS A 117 13.31 11.89 -15.90
C CYS A 117 14.75 11.38 -15.96
N ALA A 118 15.48 11.36 -14.84
CA ALA A 118 16.81 10.75 -14.77
C ALA A 118 16.73 9.24 -14.95
N CYS A 119 15.82 8.58 -14.26
CA CYS A 119 15.56 7.15 -14.38
C CYS A 119 15.12 6.73 -15.79
N ILE A 120 14.23 7.51 -16.43
CA ILE A 120 13.84 7.25 -17.83
C ILE A 120 15.07 7.30 -18.77
N ARG A 121 15.96 8.26 -18.57
CA ARG A 121 17.21 8.33 -19.37
C ARG A 121 18.14 7.15 -19.11
N LYS A 122 18.22 6.67 -17.85
CA LYS A 122 18.99 5.46 -17.50
C LYS A 122 18.41 4.24 -18.21
N ASP A 123 17.08 4.01 -18.11
CA ASP A 123 16.38 2.91 -18.77
C ASP A 123 16.61 2.92 -20.29
N GLN A 124 16.55 4.09 -20.95
CA GLN A 124 16.79 4.24 -22.39
C GLN A 124 18.24 3.93 -22.81
N ARG A 125 19.19 3.99 -21.87
CA ARG A 125 20.59 3.57 -22.09
C ARG A 125 20.84 2.11 -21.73
N GLY A 126 19.80 1.38 -21.31
CA GLY A 126 19.90 -0.02 -20.85
C GLY A 126 20.53 -0.17 -19.46
N GLU A 127 20.59 0.90 -18.67
CA GLU A 127 21.07 0.86 -17.30
C GLU A 127 19.99 0.27 -16.37
N ALA A 128 20.42 -0.42 -15.32
CA ALA A 128 19.50 -1.03 -14.36
C ALA A 128 18.66 0.02 -13.62
N LEU A 129 17.37 -0.27 -13.47
CA LEU A 129 16.46 0.49 -12.64
C LEU A 129 16.20 -0.22 -11.30
N TYR A 130 15.69 0.54 -10.35
CA TYR A 130 15.23 0.04 -9.06
C TYR A 130 14.03 -0.90 -9.26
N ARG A 131 14.09 -2.07 -8.65
CA ARG A 131 13.03 -3.08 -8.74
C ARG A 131 12.58 -3.47 -7.36
N ILE A 132 11.27 -3.48 -7.14
CA ILE A 132 10.69 -3.82 -5.85
C ILE A 132 9.77 -5.03 -5.95
N ASP A 133 9.67 -5.71 -4.83
CA ASP A 133 8.71 -6.76 -4.60
C ASP A 133 7.31 -6.15 -4.43
N LEU A 134 6.29 -6.94 -4.71
CA LEU A 134 4.90 -6.62 -4.39
C LEU A 134 4.29 -7.77 -3.60
N GLY A 135 3.32 -7.46 -2.78
CA GLY A 135 2.53 -8.50 -2.16
C GLY A 135 1.29 -8.84 -3.01
N GLN A 136 0.85 -10.08 -2.90
CA GLN A 136 -0.40 -10.56 -3.46
C GLN A 136 -1.23 -11.20 -2.35
N VAL A 137 -2.51 -10.91 -2.32
CA VAL A 137 -3.47 -11.55 -1.41
C VAL A 137 -4.58 -12.23 -2.19
N ARG A 138 -4.93 -13.44 -1.78
CA ARG A 138 -6.06 -14.23 -2.28
C ARG A 138 -6.88 -14.73 -1.10
N TRP A 139 -8.21 -14.69 -1.21
CA TRP A 139 -9.12 -15.19 -0.19
C TRP A 139 -10.23 -16.03 -0.82
N GLU A 140 -10.96 -16.75 0.01
CA GLU A 140 -12.07 -17.58 -0.45
C GLU A 140 -13.17 -16.71 -1.07
N GLY A 141 -13.57 -17.03 -2.31
CA GLY A 141 -14.58 -16.28 -3.07
C GLY A 141 -14.05 -15.07 -3.87
N CYS A 142 -12.75 -14.76 -3.80
CA CYS A 142 -12.21 -13.71 -4.67
C CYS A 142 -12.08 -14.20 -6.12
N GLU A 143 -12.56 -13.42 -7.08
CA GLU A 143 -12.43 -13.72 -8.52
C GLU A 143 -10.99 -13.66 -8.98
N LYS A 144 -10.24 -12.65 -8.52
CA LYS A 144 -8.82 -12.42 -8.85
C LYS A 144 -8.04 -12.07 -7.59
N PRO A 145 -6.79 -12.53 -7.48
CA PRO A 145 -5.90 -12.07 -6.42
C PRO A 145 -5.74 -10.55 -6.48
N ARG A 146 -5.59 -9.91 -5.33
CA ARG A 146 -5.32 -8.49 -5.25
C ARG A 146 -3.84 -8.23 -4.95
N ILE A 147 -3.25 -7.27 -5.64
CA ILE A 147 -1.88 -6.81 -5.42
C ILE A 147 -1.89 -5.72 -4.35
N PHE A 148 -0.89 -5.73 -3.49
CA PHE A 148 -0.61 -4.65 -2.56
C PHE A 148 0.86 -4.23 -2.63
N GLY A 149 1.07 -2.94 -2.51
CA GLY A 149 2.41 -2.36 -2.51
C GLY A 149 2.98 -2.17 -1.12
N ILE A 150 2.11 -1.97 -0.11
CA ILE A 150 2.49 -1.64 1.26
C ILE A 150 2.23 -2.85 2.17
N SER A 151 0.97 -3.23 2.32
CA SER A 151 0.54 -4.25 3.28
C SER A 151 -0.82 -4.84 2.94
N SER A 152 -1.09 -6.02 3.49
CA SER A 152 -2.43 -6.59 3.53
C SER A 152 -2.65 -7.30 4.86
N GLY A 153 -3.72 -6.98 5.56
CA GLY A 153 -3.90 -7.42 6.95
C GLY A 153 -5.32 -7.82 7.31
N LEU A 154 -5.40 -8.52 8.42
CA LEU A 154 -6.60 -9.10 9.03
C LEU A 154 -6.80 -8.52 10.43
N GLY A 155 -8.02 -8.18 10.78
CA GLY A 155 -8.40 -7.84 12.14
C GLY A 155 -8.42 -6.35 12.44
N LEU A 156 -7.69 -5.90 13.47
CA LEU A 156 -7.79 -4.54 14.00
C LEU A 156 -7.45 -3.49 12.95
N ASP A 157 -6.33 -3.64 12.26
CA ASP A 157 -5.85 -2.75 11.20
C ASP A 157 -6.87 -2.62 10.06
N ALA A 158 -7.35 -3.77 9.57
CA ALA A 158 -8.37 -3.84 8.52
C ALA A 158 -9.71 -3.23 8.97
N LEU A 159 -10.11 -3.45 10.22
CA LEU A 159 -11.33 -2.86 10.78
C LEU A 159 -11.24 -1.34 10.90
N VAL A 160 -10.07 -0.82 11.28
CA VAL A 160 -9.80 0.63 11.32
C VAL A 160 -9.89 1.22 9.91
N CYS A 161 -9.28 0.59 8.91
CA CYS A 161 -9.39 0.99 7.51
C CYS A 161 -10.84 1.00 7.04
N LYS A 162 -11.61 -0.08 7.27
CA LYS A 162 -13.04 -0.19 6.92
C LYS A 162 -13.86 0.95 7.55
N LYS A 163 -13.67 1.21 8.85
CA LYS A 163 -14.36 2.31 9.54
C LYS A 163 -13.94 3.69 9.03
N ALA A 164 -12.66 3.88 8.73
CA ALA A 164 -12.13 5.14 8.22
C ALA A 164 -12.69 5.48 6.83
N LEU A 165 -12.92 4.50 5.96
CA LEU A 165 -13.55 4.70 4.65
C LEU A 165 -14.99 5.23 4.78
N HIS A 166 -15.76 4.75 5.76
CA HIS A 166 -17.17 5.13 5.97
C HIS A 166 -17.37 6.29 6.96
N SER A 167 -16.30 6.82 7.55
CA SER A 167 -16.39 7.84 8.61
C SER A 167 -16.58 9.25 8.07
N ARG A 168 -17.75 9.85 8.31
CA ARG A 168 -17.98 11.29 8.15
C ARG A 168 -17.03 12.13 9.04
N LEU A 169 -16.56 11.56 10.14
CA LEU A 169 -15.60 12.17 11.06
C LEU A 169 -14.25 12.45 10.38
N LYS A 170 -13.81 11.57 9.47
CA LYS A 170 -12.57 11.77 8.67
C LYS A 170 -12.64 13.05 7.84
N GLN A 171 -13.79 13.34 7.24
CA GLN A 171 -13.96 14.56 6.42
C GLN A 171 -13.89 15.84 7.28
N VAL A 172 -14.46 15.80 8.46
CA VAL A 172 -14.49 16.95 9.39
C VAL A 172 -13.12 17.19 10.03
N LEU A 173 -12.46 16.12 10.52
CA LEU A 173 -11.20 16.25 11.25
C LEU A 173 -9.98 16.46 10.33
N ASN A 174 -10.03 15.98 9.09
CA ASN A 174 -9.02 16.34 8.08
C ASN A 174 -9.01 17.84 7.77
N ARG A 175 -10.16 18.51 7.90
CA ARG A 175 -10.27 19.97 7.75
C ARG A 175 -9.52 20.74 8.85
N PHE A 176 -9.30 20.10 10.00
CA PHE A 176 -8.57 20.67 11.14
C PHE A 176 -7.16 20.09 11.33
N HIS A 177 -6.60 19.34 10.35
CA HIS A 177 -5.29 18.67 10.44
C HIS A 177 -5.20 17.63 11.57
N LEU A 178 -6.33 17.18 12.12
CA LEU A 178 -6.45 16.21 13.22
C LEU A 178 -6.61 14.75 12.75
N GLY A 179 -6.27 14.45 11.50
CA GLY A 179 -6.43 13.10 10.90
C GLY A 179 -5.80 11.98 11.73
N LYS A 180 -4.62 12.21 12.34
CA LYS A 180 -3.95 11.22 13.21
C LYS A 180 -4.76 10.89 14.46
N LEU A 181 -5.42 11.88 15.08
CA LEU A 181 -6.28 11.66 16.26
C LEU A 181 -7.54 10.85 15.90
N THR A 182 -8.07 11.02 14.69
CA THR A 182 -9.19 10.22 14.20
C THR A 182 -8.81 8.75 14.09
N TYR A 183 -7.66 8.46 13.49
CA TYR A 183 -7.18 7.08 13.36
C TYR A 183 -6.94 6.45 14.74
N LEU A 184 -6.35 7.19 15.68
CA LEU A 184 -6.16 6.71 17.05
C LEU A 184 -7.48 6.42 17.74
N ALA A 185 -8.46 7.33 17.65
CA ALA A 185 -9.79 7.12 18.23
C ALA A 185 -10.52 5.91 17.62
N LEU A 186 -10.45 5.75 16.29
CA LEU A 186 -11.01 4.59 15.59
C LEU A 186 -10.28 3.29 15.97
N THR A 187 -8.96 3.34 16.16
CA THR A 187 -8.17 2.19 16.61
C THR A 187 -8.61 1.75 18.00
N VAL A 188 -8.70 2.69 18.95
CA VAL A 188 -9.16 2.40 20.32
C VAL A 188 -10.59 1.84 20.31
N GLN A 189 -11.51 2.50 19.62
CA GLN A 189 -12.89 2.03 19.50
C GLN A 189 -12.94 0.63 18.88
N SER A 190 -12.17 0.40 17.81
CA SER A 190 -12.15 -0.89 17.11
C SER A 190 -11.57 -2.00 17.98
N LEU A 191 -10.50 -1.72 18.73
CA LEU A 191 -9.87 -2.68 19.63
C LEU A 191 -10.86 -3.21 20.69
N PHE A 192 -11.68 -2.34 21.27
CA PHE A 192 -12.64 -2.76 22.30
C PHE A 192 -13.91 -3.40 21.72
N THR A 193 -14.33 -3.01 20.52
CA THR A 193 -15.57 -3.53 19.89
C THR A 193 -15.35 -4.76 19.03
N MET A 194 -14.14 -5.03 18.53
CA MET A 194 -13.86 -6.19 17.69
C MET A 194 -13.96 -7.51 18.47
N GLU A 195 -14.27 -8.58 17.77
CA GLU A 195 -14.04 -9.93 18.25
C GLU A 195 -12.68 -10.43 17.79
N THR A 196 -11.97 -11.17 18.65
CA THR A 196 -10.74 -11.85 18.28
C THR A 196 -11.02 -13.21 17.67
N ALA A 197 -10.14 -13.70 16.80
CA ALA A 197 -10.23 -15.02 16.21
C ALA A 197 -9.03 -15.89 16.61
N ASN A 198 -9.16 -17.20 16.55
CA ASN A 198 -8.00 -18.07 16.54
C ASN A 198 -7.58 -18.30 15.11
N ALA A 199 -6.31 -18.09 14.82
CA ALA A 199 -5.76 -18.27 13.50
C ALA A 199 -4.71 -19.37 13.48
N LYS A 200 -4.79 -20.24 12.45
CA LYS A 200 -3.72 -21.16 12.08
C LYS A 200 -2.99 -20.57 10.89
N VAL A 201 -1.70 -20.27 11.07
CA VAL A 201 -0.81 -19.80 10.02
C VAL A 201 0.02 -20.97 9.54
N VAL A 202 0.12 -21.14 8.21
CA VAL A 202 0.93 -22.17 7.55
C VAL A 202 1.89 -21.45 6.60
N THR A 203 3.17 -21.81 6.69
CA THR A 203 4.25 -21.32 5.84
C THR A 203 4.99 -22.50 5.19
N GLU A 204 5.96 -22.24 4.35
CA GLU A 204 6.83 -23.29 3.79
C GLU A 204 7.68 -24.00 4.88
N HIS A 205 8.02 -23.29 5.96
CA HIS A 205 8.86 -23.80 7.05
C HIS A 205 8.06 -24.40 8.22
N GLY A 206 6.73 -24.50 8.09
CA GLY A 206 5.88 -25.09 9.12
C GLY A 206 4.62 -24.28 9.39
N GLY A 207 4.04 -24.47 10.57
CA GLY A 207 2.83 -23.77 10.97
C GLY A 207 2.83 -23.39 12.45
N TYR A 208 2.06 -22.38 12.79
CA TYR A 208 1.86 -21.92 14.16
C TYR A 208 0.43 -21.41 14.38
N ILE A 209 0.07 -21.27 15.63
CA ILE A 209 -1.27 -20.82 16.04
C ILE A 209 -1.14 -19.42 16.67
N LEU A 210 -2.04 -18.53 16.28
CA LEU A 210 -2.24 -17.21 16.89
C LEU A 210 -3.56 -17.25 17.69
N PRO A 211 -3.50 -17.58 19.00
CA PRO A 211 -4.72 -17.64 19.82
C PRO A 211 -5.24 -16.23 20.09
N LYS A 212 -6.56 -16.03 20.02
CA LYS A 212 -7.21 -14.73 20.26
C LYS A 212 -6.48 -13.60 19.49
N MET A 213 -6.23 -13.81 18.21
CA MET A 213 -5.57 -12.89 17.32
C MET A 213 -6.31 -11.56 17.26
N ILE A 214 -5.61 -10.47 17.46
CA ILE A 214 -6.10 -9.10 17.34
C ILE A 214 -5.90 -8.61 15.92
N PHE A 215 -4.70 -8.80 15.37
CA PHE A 215 -4.39 -8.55 13.96
C PHE A 215 -3.28 -9.48 13.45
N ALA A 216 -3.21 -9.64 12.14
CA ALA A 216 -2.09 -10.21 11.41
C ALA A 216 -1.97 -9.50 10.05
N ALA A 217 -0.86 -8.81 9.81
CA ALA A 217 -0.61 -8.04 8.60
C ALA A 217 0.66 -8.54 7.89
N ALA A 218 0.52 -8.91 6.63
CA ALA A 218 1.64 -9.22 5.73
C ALA A 218 2.16 -7.90 5.15
N MET A 219 3.33 -7.50 5.59
CA MET A 219 3.98 -6.25 5.24
C MET A 219 4.97 -6.47 4.10
N ASN A 220 4.86 -5.67 3.04
CA ASN A 220 5.86 -5.55 1.99
C ASN A 220 6.78 -4.33 2.24
N LEU A 221 6.27 -3.35 2.97
CA LEU A 221 7.00 -2.15 3.38
C LEU A 221 6.94 -2.00 4.92
N PRO A 222 7.91 -1.30 5.54
CA PRO A 222 8.05 -1.22 6.99
C PRO A 222 6.85 -0.68 7.75
N ALA A 223 6.12 0.30 7.16
CA ALA A 223 5.09 1.04 7.87
C ALA A 223 3.82 1.24 7.03
N GLU A 224 2.68 1.34 7.70
CA GLU A 224 1.36 1.60 7.13
C GLU A 224 0.56 2.59 7.98
N GLY A 225 -0.67 2.93 7.55
CA GLY A 225 -1.63 3.68 8.36
C GLY A 225 -1.15 5.07 8.78
N GLY A 226 -0.39 5.77 7.93
CA GLY A 226 0.18 7.07 8.20
C GLY A 226 1.56 7.01 8.87
N GLY A 227 2.28 5.91 8.68
CA GLY A 227 3.66 5.69 9.12
C GLY A 227 3.80 4.93 10.43
N VAL A 228 2.84 4.09 10.79
CA VAL A 228 2.96 3.16 11.93
C VAL A 228 3.89 2.01 11.52
N PRO A 229 5.01 1.81 12.20
CA PRO A 229 6.04 0.83 11.82
C PRO A 229 5.64 -0.59 12.27
N MET A 230 4.75 -1.23 11.50
CA MET A 230 4.22 -2.56 11.81
C MET A 230 5.29 -3.65 11.70
N ALA A 231 6.22 -3.54 10.75
CA ALA A 231 7.37 -4.42 10.58
C ALA A 231 8.60 -3.58 10.17
N PRO A 232 9.32 -2.99 11.14
CA PRO A 232 10.38 -2.01 10.85
C PRO A 232 11.49 -2.49 9.92
N GLU A 233 11.79 -3.79 9.93
CA GLU A 233 12.83 -4.41 9.10
C GLU A 233 12.33 -4.96 7.76
N ALA A 234 11.02 -4.83 7.46
CA ALA A 234 10.48 -5.29 6.18
C ALA A 234 11.16 -4.58 5.00
N SER A 235 11.56 -5.35 3.98
CA SER A 235 12.28 -4.87 2.82
C SER A 235 11.55 -5.24 1.52
N PRO A 236 11.31 -4.29 0.61
CA PRO A 236 10.67 -4.61 -0.67
C PRO A 236 11.66 -5.18 -1.70
N GLN A 237 12.79 -5.76 -1.28
CA GLN A 237 13.83 -6.27 -2.20
C GLN A 237 14.40 -7.63 -1.81
N ASP A 238 13.91 -8.23 -0.73
CA ASP A 238 14.44 -9.50 -0.19
C ASP A 238 13.64 -10.75 -0.63
N GLY A 239 12.53 -10.54 -1.37
CA GLY A 239 11.66 -11.63 -1.83
C GLY A 239 10.76 -12.19 -0.73
N LEU A 240 10.59 -11.48 0.39
CA LEU A 240 9.82 -11.92 1.53
C LEU A 240 8.67 -10.95 1.86
N LEU A 241 7.73 -11.42 2.66
CA LEU A 241 6.74 -10.61 3.35
C LEU A 241 6.96 -10.78 4.85
N SER A 242 6.94 -9.69 5.60
CA SER A 242 7.03 -9.71 7.05
C SER A 242 5.63 -9.76 7.65
N MET A 243 5.20 -10.90 8.21
CA MET A 243 3.94 -10.97 8.94
C MET A 243 4.11 -10.46 10.35
N SER A 244 3.59 -9.26 10.59
CA SER A 244 3.44 -8.68 11.92
C SER A 244 2.12 -9.13 12.52
N SER A 245 2.11 -9.63 13.75
CA SER A 245 0.89 -10.11 14.39
C SER A 245 0.86 -9.84 15.89
N ALA A 246 -0.36 -9.64 16.43
CA ALA A 246 -0.62 -9.57 17.86
C ALA A 246 -1.69 -10.58 18.25
N SER A 247 -1.35 -11.48 19.21
CA SER A 247 -2.25 -12.55 19.65
C SER A 247 -2.02 -12.91 21.11
N GLY A 248 -3.06 -13.49 21.77
CA GLY A 248 -2.97 -13.90 23.16
C GLY A 248 -2.87 -12.76 24.18
N ILE A 249 -2.99 -11.51 23.74
CA ILE A 249 -2.90 -10.31 24.60
C ILE A 249 -4.31 -9.84 24.94
N ALA A 250 -4.54 -9.52 26.21
CA ALA A 250 -5.81 -8.90 26.60
C ALA A 250 -5.95 -7.50 25.96
N LYS A 251 -7.15 -7.16 25.47
CA LYS A 251 -7.41 -5.90 24.75
C LYS A 251 -6.98 -4.66 25.53
N TRP A 252 -7.22 -4.63 26.84
CA TRP A 252 -6.80 -3.50 27.68
C TRP A 252 -5.26 -3.35 27.73
N ARG A 253 -4.52 -4.46 27.74
CA ARG A 253 -3.05 -4.43 27.64
C ARG A 253 -2.60 -3.95 26.26
N THR A 254 -3.25 -4.42 25.20
CA THR A 254 -2.97 -3.96 23.82
C THR A 254 -3.11 -2.44 23.71
N PHE A 255 -4.12 -1.84 24.36
CA PHE A 255 -4.26 -0.39 24.40
C PHE A 255 -3.00 0.32 24.91
N PHE A 256 -2.42 -0.16 26.00
CA PHE A 256 -1.17 0.41 26.57
C PHE A 256 0.07 0.09 25.75
N LEU A 257 0.01 -0.92 24.85
CA LEU A 257 1.11 -1.27 23.94
C LEU A 257 1.09 -0.49 22.63
N LEU A 258 -0.03 0.15 22.27
CA LEU A 258 -0.12 0.97 21.05
C LEU A 258 0.97 2.04 20.92
N PRO A 259 1.34 2.79 21.97
CA PRO A 259 2.47 3.73 21.88
C PRO A 259 3.82 3.07 21.56
N LEU A 260 4.04 1.83 22.03
CA LEU A 260 5.27 1.10 21.73
C LEU A 260 5.28 0.65 20.26
N LEU A 261 4.16 0.23 19.72
CA LEU A 261 4.02 -0.07 18.28
C LEU A 261 4.34 1.17 17.43
N VAL A 262 3.79 2.33 17.79
CA VAL A 262 4.06 3.60 17.08
C VAL A 262 5.53 4.01 17.18
N ALA A 263 6.21 3.63 18.28
CA ALA A 263 7.62 3.91 18.51
C ALA A 263 8.57 2.81 17.93
N ALA A 264 8.05 1.83 17.17
CA ALA A 264 8.80 0.66 16.67
C ALA A 264 9.48 -0.16 17.77
N LYS A 265 8.85 -0.25 18.96
CA LYS A 265 9.37 -0.97 20.15
C LYS A 265 8.52 -2.18 20.50
N GLN A 266 7.87 -2.80 19.51
CA GLN A 266 7.02 -3.98 19.70
C GLN A 266 7.81 -5.29 19.78
N GLU A 267 9.06 -5.29 19.35
CA GLU A 267 9.92 -6.47 19.43
C GLU A 267 10.18 -6.88 20.89
N GLY A 268 10.13 -8.19 21.15
CA GLY A 268 10.26 -8.73 22.51
C GLY A 268 9.01 -8.61 23.40
N ILE A 269 7.94 -7.96 22.93
CA ILE A 269 6.66 -7.93 23.66
C ILE A 269 5.97 -9.28 23.51
N ASN A 270 5.69 -9.93 24.62
CA ASN A 270 4.99 -11.22 24.61
C ASN A 270 3.62 -11.09 23.94
N GLY A 271 3.39 -11.91 22.90
CA GLY A 271 2.19 -11.89 22.06
C GLY A 271 2.30 -11.04 20.79
N PHE A 272 3.36 -10.26 20.61
CA PHE A 272 3.77 -9.68 19.32
C PHE A 272 4.79 -10.59 18.64
N GLN A 273 4.63 -10.79 17.33
CA GLN A 273 5.54 -11.58 16.52
C GLN A 273 5.67 -10.94 15.14
N ILE A 274 6.89 -10.95 14.61
CA ILE A 274 7.19 -10.66 13.21
C ILE A 274 7.90 -11.89 12.65
N ARG A 275 7.48 -12.36 11.46
CA ARG A 275 8.06 -13.51 10.77
C ARG A 275 8.13 -13.22 9.29
N ASP A 276 9.29 -13.50 8.70
CA ASP A 276 9.57 -13.26 7.28
C ASP A 276 9.47 -14.57 6.52
N GLU A 277 8.63 -14.59 5.48
CA GLU A 277 8.38 -15.75 4.63
C GLU A 277 7.99 -15.32 3.21
N LYS A 278 8.17 -16.21 2.25
CA LYS A 278 7.69 -15.97 0.88
C LYS A 278 6.17 -15.91 0.77
N GLY A 279 5.48 -16.52 1.72
CA GLY A 279 4.04 -16.52 1.78
C GLY A 279 3.47 -17.13 3.05
N PHE A 280 2.23 -16.74 3.33
CA PHE A 280 1.49 -17.17 4.51
C PHE A 280 0.10 -17.60 4.10
N ARG A 281 -0.37 -18.76 4.58
CA ARG A 281 -1.76 -19.15 4.51
C ARG A 281 -2.36 -19.07 5.91
N VAL A 282 -3.41 -18.28 6.06
CA VAL A 282 -4.10 -18.06 7.34
C VAL A 282 -5.50 -18.64 7.27
N VAL A 283 -5.85 -19.47 8.25
CA VAL A 283 -7.18 -20.04 8.45
C VAL A 283 -7.70 -19.59 9.80
N LEU A 284 -8.88 -19.01 9.81
CA LEU A 284 -9.53 -18.41 10.98
C LEU A 284 -10.71 -19.24 11.43
N ASP A 285 -10.99 -19.29 12.75
CA ASP A 285 -12.17 -19.95 13.33
C ASP A 285 -13.46 -19.13 13.14
N ARG A 286 -13.35 -17.84 12.75
CA ARG A 286 -14.46 -16.95 12.43
C ARG A 286 -14.05 -15.90 11.40
N PRO A 287 -15.00 -15.28 10.68
CA PRO A 287 -14.67 -14.22 9.71
C PRO A 287 -14.00 -13.02 10.38
N MET A 288 -12.94 -12.50 9.73
CA MET A 288 -12.31 -11.24 10.08
C MET A 288 -12.20 -10.34 8.86
N VAL A 289 -12.21 -9.03 9.11
CA VAL A 289 -12.02 -8.01 8.07
C VAL A 289 -10.65 -8.17 7.45
N LEU A 290 -10.58 -8.12 6.11
CA LEU A 290 -9.36 -8.11 5.31
C LEU A 290 -9.23 -6.78 4.58
N HIS A 291 -8.02 -6.23 4.50
CA HIS A 291 -7.66 -5.11 3.64
C HIS A 291 -6.44 -5.41 2.77
N ALA A 292 -6.25 -4.61 1.71
CA ALA A 292 -5.01 -4.51 0.93
C ALA A 292 -4.73 -3.03 0.66
N ASP A 293 -3.57 -2.53 1.12
CA ASP A 293 -3.19 -1.11 1.10
C ASP A 293 -4.29 -0.17 1.66
N GLY A 294 -4.98 -0.61 2.71
CA GLY A 294 -6.06 0.13 3.35
C GLY A 294 -7.45 -0.01 2.71
N GLU A 295 -7.56 -0.68 1.55
CA GLU A 295 -8.83 -0.91 0.86
C GLU A 295 -9.51 -2.18 1.37
N TYR A 296 -10.79 -2.09 1.70
CA TYR A 296 -11.58 -3.24 2.21
C TYR A 296 -11.74 -4.33 1.15
N CYS A 297 -11.40 -5.57 1.51
CA CYS A 297 -11.46 -6.74 0.63
C CYS A 297 -12.56 -7.74 0.99
N GLY A 298 -13.19 -7.59 2.13
CA GLY A 298 -14.24 -8.49 2.60
C GLY A 298 -14.00 -8.98 4.03
N ASP A 299 -14.94 -9.76 4.55
CA ASP A 299 -14.81 -10.49 5.80
C ASP A 299 -14.53 -11.96 5.44
N VAL A 300 -13.39 -12.50 5.86
CA VAL A 300 -12.83 -13.75 5.35
C VAL A 300 -12.46 -14.73 6.46
N THR A 301 -12.49 -16.04 6.15
CA THR A 301 -12.03 -17.13 7.03
C THR A 301 -10.76 -17.79 6.53
N ARG A 302 -10.43 -17.62 5.25
CA ARG A 302 -9.21 -18.18 4.63
C ARG A 302 -8.58 -17.16 3.72
N VAL A 303 -7.28 -16.94 3.91
CA VAL A 303 -6.51 -16.01 3.11
C VAL A 303 -5.11 -16.55 2.85
N GLU A 304 -4.56 -16.25 1.69
CA GLU A 304 -3.20 -16.57 1.29
C GLU A 304 -2.51 -15.28 0.86
N PHE A 305 -1.35 -15.01 1.48
CA PHE A 305 -0.44 -13.93 1.13
C PHE A 305 0.79 -14.51 0.44
N ARG A 306 1.27 -13.84 -0.60
CA ARG A 306 2.47 -14.26 -1.34
C ARG A 306 3.30 -13.07 -1.74
N CYS A 307 4.61 -13.17 -1.60
CA CYS A 307 5.56 -12.23 -2.20
C CYS A 307 5.68 -12.47 -3.71
N LEU A 308 5.62 -11.40 -4.48
CA LEU A 308 5.94 -11.37 -5.91
C LEU A 308 7.29 -10.68 -6.06
N GLU A 309 8.35 -11.48 -6.03
CA GLU A 309 9.73 -11.02 -6.03
C GLU A 309 10.04 -10.17 -7.27
N LYS A 310 10.70 -9.03 -7.05
CA LYS A 310 11.16 -8.07 -8.09
C LYS A 310 10.11 -7.79 -9.16
N LYS A 311 8.87 -7.58 -8.72
CA LYS A 311 7.72 -7.52 -9.62
C LYS A 311 7.60 -6.17 -10.33
N LEU A 312 7.92 -5.06 -9.66
CA LEU A 312 7.67 -3.71 -10.17
C LEU A 312 8.96 -2.95 -10.44
N TRP A 313 9.11 -2.43 -11.66
CA TRP A 313 10.13 -1.44 -11.98
C TRP A 313 9.69 -0.05 -11.51
N LEU A 314 10.48 0.58 -10.67
CA LEU A 314 10.20 1.91 -10.14
C LEU A 314 11.18 2.93 -10.70
N LEU A 315 10.65 4.09 -11.13
CA LEU A 315 11.43 5.24 -11.58
C LEU A 315 11.92 6.04 -10.36
N HIS A 316 12.81 5.41 -9.60
CA HIS A 316 13.40 5.88 -8.33
C HIS A 316 14.86 5.44 -8.25
N GLU A 317 15.72 6.21 -7.53
CA GLU A 317 17.16 5.94 -7.32
C GLU A 317 17.46 5.35 -5.94
#